data_0610bdce0915bfdcaa05720cb24589cb
#
_entry.id   0610bdce0915bfdcaa05720cb24589cb
#
_cell.length_a   1.000
_cell.length_b   1.000
_cell.length_c   1.000
_cell.angle_alpha   90.00
_cell.angle_beta   90.00
_cell.angle_gamma   90.00
#
_symmetry.space_group_name_H-M   'P 1'
#
loop_
_entity.id
_entity.type
_entity.pdbx_description
1 polymer ?
#
loop_
_entity_poly.entity_id
_entity_poly.type
_entity_poly.pdbx_seq_one_letter_code
_entity_poly.pdbx_strand_id
1 'polypeptide(L)'
;MATEKKEVREESNYWSTERINELLRRVEEDGLDYKSVENPFYDNDPELKRANINWDYTPEEVIEIKKCAEDVIYFSQYCQVMTDEGLDNIRLREYQKSVLREYQANRFNVFLAPRQVGKSICSSIFLVWYLLFNYDKNAMILANVGDTAEELMDKIKAIVKGLPFFLKPGMLVNNVMSMRFDNGCRVLAKTTTKTSGIGFTIHFLYMDEFAHINPSFIEAFFRSTYPTVSSSKVSRIIITSTPNGMNKFHDIYQDAMKKKNSFNPIRVDWWQVPGRDDAWKQREIGNLGSEELFNQEYGNQFLSSSSLLLGSDELKKIKNNGVEYVWKEISDLHNEDVNYENLVWHPKFNIDNADSLGKKFVLSVDLSGGVKGDFTVINIFKVTPLPKVIIQKIVEFNDESSFFGLVQVGVYRDNEVKLEDFTKLLKILCKYVLGLDRVKIALEVNFKGELLYEKIIDDDDFFEELFLFTKHSESARSLRPGIKYNEKNKMKYCELLRSLVREDRILINDKRWTIPELFTFGLNTRGTYSSQTGHDDVAMTLVNLPGLFVGSDFNQIVGDAFDELDNDYKELIIRKLEGPSVVENEDQFFGGNKKKLTKESQGYSEFSKLL
;
A
#
# COMPACT_ATOMS: atom_id res chain seq x y z
N MET A 1 -3.30 7.45 37.37
CA MET A 1 -2.99 7.61 35.91
C MET A 1 -2.77 9.05 35.46
N ALA A 2 -3.45 10.04 35.98
CA ALA A 2 -3.25 11.46 35.63
C ALA A 2 -2.01 12.09 36.29
N THR A 3 -1.63 11.65 37.50
CA THR A 3 -0.48 12.13 38.26
C THR A 3 0.87 11.63 37.70
N GLU A 4 0.96 10.36 37.29
CA GLU A 4 2.17 9.83 36.63
C GLU A 4 2.46 10.46 35.24
N LYS A 5 1.42 10.90 34.53
CA LYS A 5 1.62 11.61 33.25
C LYS A 5 2.18 13.03 33.42
N LYS A 6 1.98 13.62 34.58
CA LYS A 6 2.48 14.98 34.90
C LYS A 6 3.96 14.94 35.27
N GLU A 7 4.38 14.00 36.11
CA GLU A 7 5.79 13.83 36.52
C GLU A 7 6.72 13.47 35.35
N VAL A 8 6.30 12.55 34.44
CA VAL A 8 7.10 12.19 33.27
C VAL A 8 7.21 13.32 32.24
N ARG A 9 6.29 14.31 32.24
CA ARG A 9 6.39 15.50 31.38
C ARG A 9 7.36 16.54 31.94
N GLU A 10 7.45 16.69 33.24
CA GLU A 10 8.33 17.66 33.92
C GLU A 10 9.80 17.26 33.79
N GLU A 11 10.15 15.99 33.99
CA GLU A 11 11.54 15.49 33.91
C GLU A 11 12.18 15.56 32.48
N SER A 12 11.41 15.69 31.43
CA SER A 12 11.91 15.70 30.05
C SER A 12 11.87 17.08 29.37
N ASN A 13 11.35 18.10 30.01
CA ASN A 13 11.20 19.43 29.43
C ASN A 13 12.43 20.29 29.73
N TYR A 14 13.15 20.77 28.69
CA TYR A 14 14.29 21.68 28.82
C TYR A 14 13.94 22.96 29.57
N TRP A 15 12.71 23.43 29.39
CA TRP A 15 12.12 24.57 30.10
C TRP A 15 11.15 24.08 31.19
N SER A 16 11.62 23.19 32.09
CA SER A 16 10.82 22.78 33.23
C SER A 16 10.41 24.00 34.09
N THR A 17 9.29 23.88 34.81
CA THR A 17 8.82 24.94 35.70
C THR A 17 9.91 25.34 36.74
N GLU A 18 10.70 24.37 37.20
CA GLU A 18 11.81 24.59 38.11
C GLU A 18 12.93 25.43 37.48
N ARG A 19 13.32 25.08 36.24
CA ARG A 19 14.33 25.86 35.50
C ARG A 19 13.87 27.27 35.16
N ILE A 20 12.63 27.44 34.76
CA ILE A 20 12.04 28.74 34.54
C ILE A 20 12.04 29.57 35.82
N ASN A 21 11.62 29.00 36.93
CA ASN A 21 11.63 29.68 38.23
C ASN A 21 13.05 30.00 38.69
N GLU A 22 14.02 29.12 38.46
CA GLU A 22 15.42 29.38 38.75
C GLU A 22 15.99 30.53 37.90
N LEU A 23 15.67 30.59 36.63
CA LEU A 23 16.07 31.71 35.76
C LEU A 23 15.43 33.02 36.20
N LEU A 24 14.14 33.01 36.56
CA LEU A 24 13.44 34.19 37.11
C LEU A 24 14.10 34.68 38.38
N ARG A 25 14.46 33.77 39.31
CA ARG A 25 15.17 34.08 40.55
C ARG A 25 16.55 34.70 40.27
N ARG A 26 17.33 34.15 39.35
CA ARG A 26 18.66 34.70 38.98
C ARG A 26 18.55 36.09 38.36
N VAL A 27 17.56 36.31 37.51
CA VAL A 27 17.32 37.62 36.92
C VAL A 27 16.93 38.66 37.98
N GLU A 28 16.17 38.27 39.01
CA GLU A 28 15.81 39.16 40.15
C GLU A 28 16.96 39.43 41.11
N GLU A 29 17.87 38.44 41.32
CA GLU A 29 18.96 38.49 42.31
C GLU A 29 20.27 39.10 41.76
N ASP A 30 20.65 38.81 40.50
CA ASP A 30 22.00 39.09 39.99
C ASP A 30 22.15 40.38 39.14
N GLY A 31 21.05 41.02 38.73
CA GLY A 31 21.13 42.21 37.87
C GLY A 31 21.90 42.01 36.56
N LEU A 32 21.38 42.45 35.42
CA LEU A 32 21.89 42.14 34.08
C LEU A 32 23.22 42.86 33.73
N ASP A 33 24.29 42.10 33.45
CA ASP A 33 25.50 42.64 32.82
C ASP A 33 25.72 42.09 31.41
N TYR A 34 25.50 42.91 30.38
CA TYR A 34 25.59 42.55 28.93
C TYR A 34 27.00 42.52 28.37
N LYS A 35 28.07 42.61 29.16
CA LYS A 35 29.37 43.06 28.67
C LYS A 35 30.39 41.98 28.29
N SER A 36 30.11 40.70 28.28
CA SER A 36 31.20 39.71 28.10
C SER A 36 30.96 38.56 27.11
N VAL A 37 30.06 38.68 26.13
CA VAL A 37 29.91 37.59 25.16
C VAL A 37 30.83 37.75 23.97
N GLU A 38 31.94 37.01 23.93
CA GLU A 38 32.75 36.82 22.73
C GLU A 38 31.90 36.16 21.66
N ASN A 39 31.69 36.80 20.52
CA ASN A 39 30.95 36.37 19.35
C ASN A 39 29.81 35.35 19.63
N PRO A 40 28.58 35.81 19.76
CA PRO A 40 27.45 34.94 20.11
C PRO A 40 26.94 34.10 18.92
N PHE A 41 27.55 34.18 17.77
CA PHE A 41 27.09 33.59 16.53
C PHE A 41 27.85 32.31 16.18
N TYR A 42 27.14 31.31 15.71
CA TYR A 42 27.70 30.09 15.19
C TYR A 42 28.27 30.33 13.79
N ASP A 43 29.53 30.00 13.59
CA ASP A 43 30.25 30.18 12.31
C ASP A 43 30.15 31.60 11.72
N ASN A 44 30.10 32.62 12.59
CA ASN A 44 29.88 34.03 12.24
C ASN A 44 28.55 34.32 11.50
N ASP A 45 27.58 33.40 11.50
CA ASP A 45 26.25 33.61 10.96
C ASP A 45 25.36 34.31 12.02
N PRO A 46 24.93 35.58 11.82
CA PRO A 46 24.11 36.31 12.81
C PRO A 46 22.72 35.70 13.03
N GLU A 47 22.31 34.82 12.13
CA GLU A 47 21.03 34.13 12.26
C GLU A 47 21.13 32.86 13.13
N LEU A 48 22.32 32.42 13.51
CA LEU A 48 22.54 31.20 14.28
C LEU A 48 23.23 31.50 15.60
N LYS A 49 22.65 31.01 16.71
CA LYS A 49 23.22 31.16 18.05
C LYS A 49 24.31 30.11 18.25
N ARG A 50 25.46 30.51 18.79
CA ARG A 50 26.56 29.63 19.16
C ARG A 50 26.17 28.79 20.39
N ALA A 51 26.65 27.55 20.46
CA ALA A 51 26.39 26.66 21.59
C ALA A 51 27.08 27.13 22.88
N ASN A 52 26.49 26.77 24.01
CA ASN A 52 27.00 26.99 25.36
C ASN A 52 27.32 28.46 25.68
N ILE A 53 26.54 29.38 25.12
CA ILE A 53 26.64 30.80 25.44
C ILE A 53 25.91 31.06 26.74
N ASN A 54 26.54 31.84 27.63
CA ASN A 54 25.87 32.45 28.76
C ASN A 54 25.02 33.63 28.23
N TRP A 55 23.71 33.46 28.19
CA TRP A 55 22.77 34.49 27.77
C TRP A 55 21.94 34.94 28.98
N ASP A 56 21.99 36.22 29.28
CA ASP A 56 21.22 36.82 30.37
C ASP A 56 19.82 37.13 29.86
N TYR A 57 18.85 36.26 30.22
CA TYR A 57 17.46 36.43 29.84
C TYR A 57 16.79 37.54 30.64
N THR A 58 16.01 38.39 29.98
CA THR A 58 15.13 39.33 30.69
C THR A 58 13.92 38.58 31.25
N PRO A 59 13.24 39.14 32.31
CA PRO A 59 12.02 38.53 32.84
C PRO A 59 10.92 38.36 31.76
N GLU A 60 10.81 39.29 30.82
CA GLU A 60 9.86 39.25 29.72
C GLU A 60 10.20 38.10 28.76
N GLU A 61 11.48 37.91 28.43
CA GLU A 61 11.94 36.79 27.55
C GLU A 61 11.65 35.44 28.20
N VAL A 62 11.86 35.29 29.52
CA VAL A 62 11.54 34.06 30.25
C VAL A 62 10.04 33.77 30.24
N ILE A 63 9.20 34.79 30.41
CA ILE A 63 7.73 34.66 30.31
C ILE A 63 7.33 34.21 28.89
N GLU A 64 7.95 34.82 27.86
CA GLU A 64 7.67 34.44 26.47
C GLU A 64 8.12 33.01 26.14
N ILE A 65 9.28 32.59 26.64
CA ILE A 65 9.76 31.20 26.53
C ILE A 65 8.74 30.24 27.16
N LYS A 66 8.23 30.57 28.35
CA LYS A 66 7.23 29.75 29.02
C LYS A 66 5.96 29.60 28.19
N LYS A 67 5.40 30.70 27.67
CA LYS A 67 4.22 30.65 26.79
C LYS A 67 4.47 29.79 25.54
N CYS A 68 5.64 29.95 24.91
CA CYS A 68 6.05 29.15 23.76
C CYS A 68 6.19 27.66 24.11
N ALA A 69 6.72 27.32 25.28
CA ALA A 69 6.88 25.94 25.69
C ALA A 69 5.53 25.24 25.98
N GLU A 70 4.56 25.98 26.50
CA GLU A 70 3.23 25.47 26.84
C GLU A 70 2.33 25.27 25.60
N ASP A 71 2.47 26.14 24.58
CA ASP A 71 1.59 26.15 23.41
C ASP A 71 2.37 26.32 22.09
N VAL A 72 2.34 25.27 21.27
CA VAL A 72 2.98 25.27 19.94
C VAL A 72 2.36 26.33 19.00
N ILE A 73 1.08 26.68 19.17
CA ILE A 73 0.45 27.71 18.36
C ILE A 73 0.99 29.08 18.76
N TYR A 74 1.15 29.33 20.06
CA TYR A 74 1.80 30.55 20.52
C TYR A 74 3.24 30.64 20.02
N PHE A 75 4.01 29.55 20.09
CA PHE A 75 5.37 29.48 19.52
C PHE A 75 5.40 29.82 18.02
N SER A 76 4.40 29.38 17.25
CA SER A 76 4.39 29.54 15.79
C SER A 76 4.45 31.01 15.31
N GLN A 77 4.05 31.98 16.13
CA GLN A 77 4.13 33.41 15.77
C GLN A 77 5.57 33.89 15.53
N TYR A 78 6.55 33.17 16.08
CA TYR A 78 7.98 33.44 15.91
C TYR A 78 8.59 32.65 14.74
N CYS A 79 7.84 31.75 14.10
CA CYS A 79 8.34 30.93 13.02
C CYS A 79 8.27 31.66 11.68
N GLN A 80 9.39 31.73 10.99
CA GLN A 80 9.45 32.19 9.60
C GLN A 80 9.41 31.00 8.64
N VAL A 81 8.66 31.15 7.57
CA VAL A 81 8.52 30.15 6.51
C VAL A 81 8.58 30.82 5.15
N MET A 82 9.02 30.06 4.14
CA MET A 82 9.00 30.52 2.77
C MET A 82 7.54 30.57 2.29
N THR A 83 7.10 31.73 1.85
CA THR A 83 5.81 32.03 1.24
C THR A 83 6.01 32.38 -0.24
N ASP A 84 4.93 32.60 -0.97
CA ASP A 84 5.00 33.06 -2.38
C ASP A 84 5.64 34.44 -2.51
N GLU A 85 5.64 35.25 -1.43
CA GLU A 85 6.26 36.60 -1.37
C GLU A 85 7.69 36.57 -0.80
N GLY A 86 8.19 35.42 -0.38
CA GLY A 86 9.49 35.23 0.25
C GLY A 86 9.40 34.72 1.68
N LEU A 87 10.46 34.95 2.47
CA LEU A 87 10.53 34.53 3.87
C LEU A 87 9.73 35.51 4.75
N ASP A 88 8.68 35.01 5.40
CA ASP A 88 7.82 35.82 6.29
C ASP A 88 7.35 35.01 7.50
N ASN A 89 6.88 35.71 8.54
CA ASN A 89 6.29 35.08 9.71
C ASN A 89 5.00 34.36 9.34
N ILE A 90 4.87 33.11 9.78
CA ILE A 90 3.69 32.32 9.45
C ILE A 90 2.43 32.88 10.10
N ARG A 91 1.36 32.96 9.33
CA ARG A 91 -0.01 33.20 9.80
C ARG A 91 -0.82 31.94 9.66
N LEU A 92 -0.87 31.15 10.74
CA LEU A 92 -1.59 29.87 10.73
C LEU A 92 -3.08 30.05 10.42
N ARG A 93 -3.57 29.27 9.47
CA ARG A 93 -4.99 29.10 9.20
C ARG A 93 -5.64 28.25 10.30
N GLU A 94 -6.95 28.36 10.51
CA GLU A 94 -7.62 27.66 11.61
C GLU A 94 -7.43 26.12 11.56
N TYR A 95 -7.49 25.52 10.38
CA TYR A 95 -7.22 24.10 10.26
C TYR A 95 -5.77 23.72 10.61
N GLN A 96 -4.78 24.57 10.32
CA GLN A 96 -3.38 24.35 10.71
C GLN A 96 -3.20 24.44 12.23
N LYS A 97 -3.88 25.37 12.89
CA LYS A 97 -3.92 25.42 14.35
C LYS A 97 -4.52 24.15 14.95
N SER A 98 -5.60 23.62 14.33
CA SER A 98 -6.19 22.34 14.73
C SER A 98 -5.19 21.20 14.58
N VAL A 99 -4.48 21.11 13.45
CA VAL A 99 -3.44 20.09 13.22
C VAL A 99 -2.35 20.15 14.28
N LEU A 100 -1.85 21.35 14.61
CA LEU A 100 -0.80 21.49 15.64
C LEU A 100 -1.29 21.10 17.04
N ARG A 101 -2.55 21.39 17.39
CA ARG A 101 -3.17 20.90 18.65
C ARG A 101 -3.23 19.37 18.69
N GLU A 102 -3.63 18.74 17.58
CA GLU A 102 -3.66 17.28 17.47
C GLU A 102 -2.26 16.67 17.61
N TYR A 103 -1.23 17.28 16.99
CA TYR A 103 0.15 16.85 17.16
C TYR A 103 0.64 16.98 18.60
N GLN A 104 0.26 18.06 19.31
CA GLN A 104 0.62 18.26 20.71
C GLN A 104 -0.08 17.26 21.64
N ALA A 105 -1.36 16.99 21.39
CA ALA A 105 -2.19 16.12 22.23
C ALA A 105 -1.86 14.63 22.05
N ASN A 106 -1.51 14.17 20.82
CA ASN A 106 -1.37 12.77 20.48
C ASN A 106 0.06 12.43 20.12
N ARG A 107 0.52 11.22 20.54
CA ARG A 107 1.88 10.75 20.28
C ARG A 107 2.07 10.28 18.83
N PHE A 108 1.10 9.58 18.28
CA PHE A 108 1.14 9.02 16.94
C PHE A 108 0.03 9.64 16.12
N ASN A 109 0.39 10.27 15.01
CA ASN A 109 -0.54 10.96 14.14
C ASN A 109 -0.39 10.49 12.69
N VAL A 110 -1.50 10.29 12.02
CA VAL A 110 -1.56 10.04 10.57
C VAL A 110 -2.41 11.13 9.92
N PHE A 111 -1.77 11.94 9.08
CA PHE A 111 -2.38 13.13 8.51
C PHE A 111 -2.61 12.98 7.01
N LEU A 112 -3.87 12.83 6.64
CA LEU A 112 -4.37 12.80 5.28
C LEU A 112 -4.79 14.21 4.86
N ALA A 113 -4.18 14.77 3.84
CA ALA A 113 -4.53 16.09 3.34
C ALA A 113 -4.09 16.30 1.88
N PRO A 114 -4.76 17.20 1.14
CA PRO A 114 -4.42 17.52 -0.24
C PRO A 114 -3.04 18.18 -0.37
N ARG A 115 -2.64 18.40 -1.61
CA ARG A 115 -1.46 19.23 -1.91
C ARG A 115 -1.66 20.67 -1.46
N GLN A 116 -0.56 21.34 -1.10
CA GLN A 116 -0.49 22.77 -0.78
C GLN A 116 -1.38 23.22 0.39
N VAL A 117 -1.60 22.35 1.38
CA VAL A 117 -2.30 22.72 2.64
C VAL A 117 -1.33 23.04 3.79
N GLY A 118 -0.02 22.89 3.56
CA GLY A 118 1.01 23.15 4.56
C GLY A 118 1.30 21.97 5.50
N LYS A 119 1.12 20.69 5.03
CA LYS A 119 1.48 19.49 5.80
C LYS A 119 2.90 19.58 6.37
N SER A 120 3.86 19.78 5.47
CA SER A 120 5.29 19.83 5.84
C SER A 120 5.62 21.02 6.72
N ILE A 121 4.95 22.18 6.53
CA ILE A 121 5.13 23.38 7.37
C ILE A 121 4.66 23.10 8.81
N CYS A 122 3.44 22.57 9.00
CA CYS A 122 2.94 22.24 10.33
C CYS A 122 3.84 21.21 11.03
N SER A 123 4.29 20.19 10.30
CA SER A 123 5.19 19.16 10.84
C SER A 123 6.57 19.72 11.21
N SER A 124 7.12 20.64 10.40
CA SER A 124 8.40 21.31 10.69
C SER A 124 8.31 22.23 11.91
N ILE A 125 7.25 23.04 12.02
CA ILE A 125 7.02 23.89 13.21
C ILE A 125 6.92 23.03 14.47
N PHE A 126 6.13 21.95 14.43
CA PHE A 126 5.98 21.07 15.58
C PHE A 126 7.26 20.34 15.94
N LEU A 127 8.06 19.92 14.94
CA LEU A 127 9.35 19.27 15.15
C LEU A 127 10.35 20.23 15.80
N VAL A 128 10.46 21.49 15.30
CA VAL A 128 11.35 22.50 15.90
C VAL A 128 10.90 22.79 17.32
N TRP A 129 9.60 23.02 17.56
CA TRP A 129 9.05 23.20 18.90
C TRP A 129 9.41 22.03 19.83
N TYR A 130 9.27 20.79 19.38
CA TYR A 130 9.62 19.61 20.15
C TYR A 130 11.10 19.56 20.52
N LEU A 131 12.00 19.90 19.59
CA LEU A 131 13.44 19.89 19.84
C LEU A 131 13.91 21.03 20.76
N LEU A 132 13.28 22.19 20.68
CA LEU A 132 13.63 23.34 21.50
C LEU A 132 13.25 23.16 22.97
N PHE A 133 12.09 22.56 23.22
CA PHE A 133 11.53 22.45 24.57
C PHE A 133 11.71 21.05 25.20
N ASN A 134 12.68 20.26 24.69
CA ASN A 134 13.07 18.98 25.26
C ASN A 134 14.60 18.86 25.34
N TYR A 135 15.09 17.86 26.10
CA TYR A 135 16.49 17.49 26.21
C TYR A 135 16.77 16.15 25.55
N ASP A 136 17.98 16.01 24.99
CA ASP A 136 18.54 14.73 24.51
C ASP A 136 17.59 13.95 23.59
N LYS A 137 16.87 14.64 22.72
CA LYS A 137 15.94 14.02 21.78
C LYS A 137 16.54 13.93 20.39
N ASN A 138 16.38 12.75 19.78
CA ASN A 138 16.75 12.49 18.41
C ASN A 138 15.51 12.51 17.54
N ALA A 139 15.45 13.43 16.60
CA ALA A 139 14.44 13.47 15.56
C ALA A 139 14.98 12.89 14.25
N MET A 140 14.17 12.11 13.57
CA MET A 140 14.45 11.59 12.23
C MET A 140 13.33 11.97 11.28
N ILE A 141 13.73 12.50 10.12
CA ILE A 141 12.83 12.80 9.01
C ILE A 141 13.13 11.78 7.91
N LEU A 142 12.08 11.14 7.41
CA LEU A 142 12.14 10.21 6.30
C LEU A 142 11.27 10.73 5.16
N ALA A 143 11.87 10.92 4.00
CA ALA A 143 11.19 11.30 2.77
C ALA A 143 11.37 10.24 1.68
N ASN A 144 10.54 10.30 0.66
CA ASN A 144 10.59 9.39 -0.49
C ASN A 144 11.92 9.50 -1.25
N VAL A 145 12.38 10.73 -1.53
CA VAL A 145 13.61 11.02 -2.28
C VAL A 145 14.52 11.99 -1.52
N GLY A 146 15.82 12.05 -1.89
CA GLY A 146 16.81 12.87 -1.23
C GLY A 146 16.48 14.35 -1.25
N ASP A 147 16.08 14.87 -2.40
CA ASP A 147 15.75 16.30 -2.59
C ASP A 147 14.59 16.73 -1.67
N THR A 148 13.58 15.88 -1.49
CA THR A 148 12.48 16.16 -0.55
C THR A 148 12.97 16.17 0.90
N ALA A 149 13.89 15.28 1.26
CA ALA A 149 14.49 15.27 2.59
C ALA A 149 15.31 16.54 2.86
N GLU A 150 16.05 17.03 1.88
CA GLU A 150 16.80 18.28 1.92
C GLU A 150 15.87 19.50 2.04
N GLU A 151 14.81 19.56 1.22
CA GLU A 151 13.79 20.63 1.29
C GLU A 151 13.12 20.71 2.66
N LEU A 152 12.82 19.57 3.28
CA LEU A 152 12.28 19.52 4.65
C LEU A 152 13.29 20.04 5.67
N MET A 153 14.56 19.71 5.51
CA MET A 153 15.62 20.21 6.37
C MET A 153 15.80 21.71 6.22
N ASP A 154 15.68 22.25 5.00
CA ASP A 154 15.78 23.69 4.75
C ASP A 154 14.60 24.46 5.39
N LYS A 155 13.38 23.90 5.38
CA LYS A 155 12.25 24.47 6.12
C LYS A 155 12.53 24.55 7.64
N ILE A 156 13.12 23.50 8.20
CA ILE A 156 13.53 23.49 9.63
C ILE A 156 14.60 24.53 9.92
N LYS A 157 15.63 24.62 9.06
CA LYS A 157 16.67 25.63 9.18
C LYS A 157 16.13 27.04 9.09
N ALA A 158 15.21 27.31 8.15
CA ALA A 158 14.56 28.61 8.01
C ALA A 158 13.78 28.99 9.29
N ILE A 159 13.03 28.06 9.88
CA ILE A 159 12.35 28.29 11.16
C ILE A 159 13.36 28.62 12.25
N VAL A 160 14.43 27.81 12.43
CA VAL A 160 15.44 28.05 13.47
C VAL A 160 16.16 29.39 13.28
N LYS A 161 16.52 29.73 12.05
CA LYS A 161 17.16 31.01 11.70
C LYS A 161 16.26 32.21 11.96
N GLY A 162 14.96 32.07 11.69
CA GLY A 162 13.95 33.14 11.89
C GLY A 162 13.58 33.41 13.34
N LEU A 163 13.88 32.52 14.29
CA LEU A 163 13.54 32.71 15.69
C LEU A 163 14.24 33.95 16.29
N PRO A 164 13.61 34.66 17.24
CA PRO A 164 14.33 35.67 18.03
C PRO A 164 15.46 35.02 18.85
N PHE A 165 16.51 35.76 19.13
CA PHE A 165 17.75 35.23 19.68
C PHE A 165 17.56 34.50 21.02
N PHE A 166 16.65 34.98 21.86
CA PHE A 166 16.32 34.35 23.13
C PHE A 166 15.66 32.95 23.01
N LEU A 167 14.98 32.68 21.87
CA LEU A 167 14.40 31.36 21.56
C LEU A 167 15.33 30.44 20.76
N LYS A 168 16.40 31.00 20.14
CA LYS A 168 17.32 30.20 19.33
C LYS A 168 18.06 29.17 20.18
N PRO A 169 18.08 27.88 19.75
CA PRO A 169 18.96 26.90 20.39
C PRO A 169 20.42 27.18 20.04
N GLY A 170 21.35 26.87 20.93
CA GLY A 170 22.77 26.92 20.64
C GLY A 170 23.15 25.84 19.63
N MET A 171 23.78 26.24 18.53
CA MET A 171 24.14 25.35 17.44
C MET A 171 25.48 24.66 17.69
N LEU A 172 25.51 23.32 17.60
CA LEU A 172 26.74 22.50 17.62
C LEU A 172 27.11 22.00 16.21
N VAL A 173 26.12 21.67 15.39
CA VAL A 173 26.30 21.17 14.01
C VAL A 173 25.18 21.71 13.15
N ASN A 174 25.55 22.25 11.97
CA ASN A 174 24.61 22.68 10.94
C ASN A 174 25.09 22.20 9.57
N ASN A 175 24.67 20.97 9.19
CA ASN A 175 24.98 20.37 7.88
C ASN A 175 23.74 20.38 6.98
N VAL A 176 23.89 20.03 5.70
CA VAL A 176 22.79 19.96 4.73
C VAL A 176 21.63 19.13 5.27
N MET A 177 21.91 17.93 5.78
CA MET A 177 20.90 16.95 6.20
C MET A 177 20.81 16.75 7.73
N SER A 178 21.51 17.57 8.54
CA SER A 178 21.49 17.40 9.99
C SER A 178 21.78 18.68 10.77
N MET A 179 21.12 18.81 11.92
CA MET A 179 21.43 19.83 12.92
C MET A 179 21.58 19.18 14.29
N ARG A 180 22.44 19.75 15.12
CA ARG A 180 22.62 19.35 16.53
C ARG A 180 22.71 20.58 17.40
N PHE A 181 22.02 20.54 18.52
CA PHE A 181 21.89 21.65 19.45
C PHE A 181 22.56 21.36 20.80
N ASP A 182 22.86 22.40 21.55
CA ASP A 182 23.52 22.33 22.87
C ASP A 182 22.63 21.71 23.97
N ASN A 183 21.31 21.67 23.78
CA ASN A 183 20.39 20.92 24.66
C ASN A 183 20.44 19.38 24.43
N GLY A 184 21.43 18.89 23.66
CA GLY A 184 21.60 17.48 23.30
C GLY A 184 20.65 16.97 22.21
N CYS A 185 19.69 17.79 21.76
CA CYS A 185 18.76 17.41 20.70
C CYS A 185 19.45 17.46 19.33
N ARG A 186 19.01 16.57 18.45
CA ARG A 186 19.43 16.55 17.04
C ARG A 186 18.29 16.20 16.11
N VAL A 187 18.38 16.69 14.88
CA VAL A 187 17.54 16.28 13.75
C VAL A 187 18.41 15.76 12.62
N LEU A 188 17.93 14.71 11.97
CA LEU A 188 18.58 14.06 10.84
C LEU A 188 17.51 13.76 9.78
N ALA A 189 17.70 14.26 8.57
CA ALA A 189 16.87 13.92 7.41
C ALA A 189 17.55 12.84 6.56
N LYS A 190 16.78 11.89 6.08
CA LYS A 190 17.25 10.79 5.21
C LYS A 190 16.20 10.41 4.18
N THR A 191 16.65 9.87 3.06
CA THR A 191 15.79 9.10 2.15
C THR A 191 15.40 7.79 2.81
N THR A 192 14.14 7.36 2.62
CA THR A 192 13.65 6.09 3.13
C THR A 192 14.27 4.93 2.36
N THR A 193 14.92 4.02 3.08
CA THR A 193 15.53 2.78 2.57
C THR A 193 15.16 1.61 3.50
N LYS A 194 15.50 0.38 3.12
CA LYS A 194 15.28 -0.82 3.95
C LYS A 194 15.96 -0.74 5.33
N THR A 195 17.03 0.03 5.44
CA THR A 195 17.86 0.14 6.66
C THR A 195 17.72 1.49 7.37
N SER A 196 16.84 2.36 6.91
CA SER A 196 16.64 3.69 7.53
C SER A 196 16.16 3.54 8.97
N GLY A 197 16.87 4.19 9.90
CA GLY A 197 16.56 4.17 11.33
C GLY A 197 17.18 3.01 12.13
N ILE A 198 17.79 2.00 11.49
CA ILE A 198 18.49 0.92 12.20
C ILE A 198 19.72 1.50 12.92
N GLY A 199 19.87 1.16 14.22
CA GLY A 199 20.98 1.62 15.06
C GLY A 199 20.83 3.03 15.62
N PHE A 200 19.70 3.72 15.38
CA PHE A 200 19.40 5.02 15.95
C PHE A 200 18.31 4.91 17.04
N THR A 201 18.53 5.57 18.17
CA THR A 201 17.45 5.81 19.14
C THR A 201 16.63 7.00 18.62
N ILE A 202 15.39 6.77 18.21
CA ILE A 202 14.50 7.77 17.63
C ILE A 202 13.43 8.14 18.65
N HIS A 203 13.36 9.43 19.02
CA HIS A 203 12.35 9.98 19.91
C HIS A 203 11.24 10.70 19.15
N PHE A 204 11.55 11.22 17.97
CA PHE A 204 10.59 11.84 17.06
C PHE A 204 10.83 11.33 15.66
N LEU A 205 9.80 10.74 15.05
CA LEU A 205 9.82 10.28 13.67
C LEU A 205 8.82 11.07 12.84
N TYR A 206 9.30 11.71 11.79
CA TYR A 206 8.46 12.33 10.78
C TYR A 206 8.64 11.63 9.43
N MET A 207 7.55 11.15 8.84
CA MET A 207 7.54 10.53 7.52
C MET A 207 6.64 11.34 6.59
N ASP A 208 7.26 12.02 5.63
CA ASP A 208 6.54 12.84 4.64
C ASP A 208 6.27 12.04 3.36
N GLU A 209 5.16 12.36 2.72
CA GLU A 209 4.65 11.70 1.51
C GLU A 209 4.72 10.16 1.58
N PHE A 210 4.28 9.64 2.72
CA PHE A 210 4.39 8.22 3.08
C PHE A 210 3.73 7.29 2.06
N ALA A 211 2.59 7.68 1.48
CA ALA A 211 1.89 6.88 0.47
C ALA A 211 2.71 6.69 -0.83
N HIS A 212 3.75 7.50 -1.03
CA HIS A 212 4.62 7.47 -2.21
C HIS A 212 5.95 6.72 -1.97
N ILE A 213 6.18 6.21 -0.75
CA ILE A 213 7.36 5.41 -0.41
C ILE A 213 7.19 3.99 -0.94
N ASN A 214 8.28 3.40 -1.44
CA ASN A 214 8.27 2.02 -1.92
C ASN A 214 7.75 1.05 -0.84
N PRO A 215 6.73 0.21 -1.14
CA PRO A 215 6.14 -0.71 -0.18
C PRO A 215 7.14 -1.63 0.53
N SER A 216 8.17 -2.12 -0.17
CA SER A 216 9.19 -2.99 0.41
C SER A 216 10.03 -2.28 1.49
N PHE A 217 10.23 -0.96 1.36
CA PHE A 217 10.94 -0.15 2.37
C PHE A 217 10.06 0.07 3.59
N ILE A 218 8.76 0.30 3.36
CA ILE A 218 7.76 0.45 4.44
C ILE A 218 7.67 -0.83 5.26
N GLU A 219 7.59 -2.00 4.63
CA GLU A 219 7.56 -3.30 5.34
C GLU A 219 8.83 -3.52 6.16
N ALA A 220 10.00 -3.28 5.57
CA ALA A 220 11.27 -3.40 6.29
C ALA A 220 11.33 -2.44 7.49
N PHE A 221 10.85 -1.21 7.33
CA PHE A 221 10.74 -0.22 8.39
C PHE A 221 9.82 -0.69 9.54
N PHE A 222 8.63 -1.18 9.21
CA PHE A 222 7.69 -1.68 10.23
C PHE A 222 8.20 -2.92 10.96
N ARG A 223 9.03 -3.74 10.34
CA ARG A 223 9.67 -4.90 10.99
C ARG A 223 10.83 -4.51 11.90
N SER A 224 11.62 -3.52 11.54
CA SER A 224 12.91 -3.22 12.21
C SER A 224 12.88 -1.97 13.09
N THR A 225 12.37 -0.85 12.58
CA THR A 225 12.49 0.47 13.21
C THR A 225 11.25 0.84 14.03
N TYR A 226 10.06 0.59 13.50
CA TYR A 226 8.81 0.95 14.17
C TYR A 226 8.67 0.34 15.57
N PRO A 227 8.99 -0.95 15.84
CA PRO A 227 8.89 -1.52 17.18
C PRO A 227 9.75 -0.78 18.21
N THR A 228 10.97 -0.36 17.81
CA THR A 228 11.87 0.39 18.68
C THR A 228 11.31 1.77 19.03
N VAL A 229 10.72 2.47 18.07
CA VAL A 229 10.11 3.78 18.29
C VAL A 229 8.81 3.65 19.11
N SER A 230 7.96 2.67 18.77
CA SER A 230 6.65 2.50 19.41
C SER A 230 6.72 2.02 20.85
N SER A 231 7.75 1.26 21.22
CA SER A 231 7.97 0.75 22.60
C SER A 231 8.33 1.87 23.59
N SER A 232 8.91 2.97 23.12
CA SER A 232 9.21 4.12 23.95
C SER A 232 7.94 4.83 24.40
N LYS A 233 7.81 5.15 25.70
CA LYS A 233 6.66 5.87 26.25
C LYS A 233 6.58 7.34 25.83
N VAL A 234 7.70 7.93 25.40
CA VAL A 234 7.83 9.37 25.09
C VAL A 234 8.03 9.66 23.60
N SER A 235 8.21 8.65 22.76
CA SER A 235 8.42 8.83 21.33
C SER A 235 7.16 9.34 20.62
N ARG A 236 7.35 10.11 19.55
CA ARG A 236 6.30 10.65 18.70
C ARG A 236 6.48 10.22 17.25
N ILE A 237 5.37 9.98 16.56
CA ILE A 237 5.37 9.63 15.14
C ILE A 237 4.34 10.52 14.44
N ILE A 238 4.77 11.18 13.36
CA ILE A 238 3.91 11.90 12.43
C ILE A 238 4.10 11.30 11.05
N ILE A 239 3.00 10.87 10.45
CA ILE A 239 2.96 10.37 9.08
C ILE A 239 2.05 11.30 8.28
N THR A 240 2.54 11.90 7.21
CA THR A 240 1.76 12.79 6.33
C THR A 240 1.78 12.28 4.91
N SER A 241 0.67 12.37 4.19
CA SER A 241 0.62 12.12 2.75
C SER A 241 -0.64 12.67 2.09
N THR A 242 -0.58 12.85 0.77
CA THR A 242 -1.73 12.74 -0.12
C THR A 242 -2.08 11.27 -0.34
N PRO A 243 -3.31 10.93 -0.74
CA PRO A 243 -3.67 9.57 -1.12
C PRO A 243 -2.85 9.09 -2.33
N ASN A 244 -2.45 7.83 -2.33
CA ASN A 244 -1.82 7.19 -3.47
C ASN A 244 -2.20 5.70 -3.51
N GLY A 245 -3.40 5.40 -3.98
CA GLY A 245 -3.92 4.05 -3.98
C GLY A 245 -4.23 3.49 -2.59
N MET A 246 -4.61 2.20 -2.53
CA MET A 246 -4.98 1.50 -1.30
C MET A 246 -3.78 0.80 -0.66
N ASN A 247 -2.73 1.55 -0.37
CA ASN A 247 -1.46 1.07 0.17
C ASN A 247 -1.42 1.09 1.71
N LYS A 248 -0.22 0.92 2.30
CA LYS A 248 -0.03 0.91 3.75
C LYS A 248 -0.48 2.19 4.46
N PHE A 249 -0.38 3.35 3.80
CA PHE A 249 -0.89 4.62 4.34
C PHE A 249 -2.42 4.57 4.47
N HIS A 250 -3.10 4.10 3.44
CA HIS A 250 -4.55 3.87 3.47
C HIS A 250 -4.92 2.96 4.65
N ASP A 251 -4.22 1.83 4.82
CA ASP A 251 -4.53 0.86 5.88
C ASP A 251 -4.33 1.47 7.28
N ILE A 252 -3.20 2.17 7.50
CA ILE A 252 -2.94 2.86 8.78
C ILE A 252 -4.03 3.90 9.06
N TYR A 253 -4.42 4.70 8.06
CA TYR A 253 -5.45 5.73 8.22
C TYR A 253 -6.83 5.13 8.49
N GLN A 254 -7.24 4.10 7.74
CA GLN A 254 -8.53 3.42 7.94
C GLN A 254 -8.62 2.70 9.29
N ASP A 255 -7.54 2.07 9.72
CA ASP A 255 -7.48 1.43 11.03
C ASP A 255 -7.48 2.45 12.16
N ALA A 256 -6.88 3.62 11.97
CA ALA A 256 -6.95 4.73 12.91
C ALA A 256 -8.39 5.27 13.03
N MET A 257 -9.09 5.48 11.91
CA MET A 257 -10.51 5.87 11.89
C MET A 257 -11.40 4.86 12.62
N LYS A 258 -11.08 3.57 12.52
CA LYS A 258 -11.80 2.48 13.20
C LYS A 258 -11.29 2.21 14.62
N LYS A 259 -10.32 2.98 15.12
CA LYS A 259 -9.65 2.81 16.42
C LYS A 259 -9.00 1.42 16.62
N LYS A 260 -8.53 0.81 15.53
CA LYS A 260 -7.85 -0.49 15.54
C LYS A 260 -6.35 -0.39 15.78
N ASN A 261 -5.77 0.80 15.61
CA ASN A 261 -4.37 1.09 15.91
C ASN A 261 -4.24 2.30 16.85
N SER A 262 -3.02 2.65 17.23
CA SER A 262 -2.74 3.75 18.16
C SER A 262 -2.56 5.12 17.49
N PHE A 263 -2.77 5.22 16.19
CA PHE A 263 -2.65 6.49 15.48
C PHE A 263 -3.91 7.34 15.62
N ASN A 264 -3.71 8.65 15.78
CA ASN A 264 -4.76 9.65 15.70
C ASN A 264 -4.92 10.08 14.24
N PRO A 265 -6.09 9.87 13.61
CA PRO A 265 -6.32 10.26 12.23
C PRO A 265 -6.66 11.74 12.15
N ILE A 266 -5.88 12.49 11.37
CA ILE A 266 -6.11 13.90 11.06
C ILE A 266 -6.48 14.01 9.59
N ARG A 267 -7.50 14.81 9.29
CA ARG A 267 -7.93 15.10 7.93
C ARG A 267 -8.15 16.60 7.74
N VAL A 268 -7.62 17.12 6.65
CA VAL A 268 -7.92 18.46 6.15
C VAL A 268 -8.40 18.32 4.72
N ASP A 269 -9.51 18.94 4.38
CA ASP A 269 -10.08 18.88 3.04
C ASP A 269 -9.80 20.17 2.26
N TRP A 270 -9.85 20.10 0.93
CA TRP A 270 -9.45 21.20 0.03
C TRP A 270 -10.28 22.49 0.24
N TRP A 271 -11.56 22.36 0.58
CA TRP A 271 -12.45 23.50 0.82
C TRP A 271 -12.17 24.26 2.13
N GLN A 272 -11.38 23.71 3.03
CA GLN A 272 -10.92 24.40 4.24
C GLN A 272 -9.82 25.43 3.95
N VAL A 273 -9.23 25.37 2.75
CA VAL A 273 -8.19 26.31 2.32
C VAL A 273 -8.84 27.57 1.77
N PRO A 274 -8.56 28.76 2.32
CA PRO A 274 -9.13 30.01 1.82
C PRO A 274 -8.90 30.21 0.32
N GLY A 275 -9.94 30.61 -0.40
CA GLY A 275 -9.91 30.82 -1.86
C GLY A 275 -10.13 29.55 -2.69
N ARG A 276 -10.33 28.39 -2.07
CA ARG A 276 -10.71 27.15 -2.76
C ARG A 276 -12.21 26.91 -2.63
N ASP A 277 -12.94 27.37 -3.62
CA ASP A 277 -14.39 27.18 -3.80
C ASP A 277 -14.70 26.19 -4.95
N ASP A 278 -15.99 26.01 -5.25
CA ASP A 278 -16.41 25.12 -6.36
C ASP A 278 -15.91 25.64 -7.72
N ALA A 279 -15.78 26.94 -7.92
CA ALA A 279 -15.23 27.51 -9.14
C ALA A 279 -13.73 27.18 -9.26
N TRP A 280 -12.99 27.25 -8.15
CA TRP A 280 -11.61 26.79 -8.09
C TRP A 280 -11.53 25.28 -8.42
N LYS A 281 -12.40 24.45 -7.83
CA LYS A 281 -12.45 23.00 -8.11
C LYS A 281 -12.62 22.74 -9.60
N GLN A 282 -13.55 23.40 -10.27
CA GLN A 282 -13.79 23.20 -11.70
C GLN A 282 -12.60 23.62 -12.57
N ARG A 283 -11.91 24.72 -12.21
CA ARG A 283 -10.68 25.12 -12.90
C ARG A 283 -9.59 24.08 -12.74
N GLU A 284 -9.39 23.56 -11.52
CA GLU A 284 -8.36 22.54 -11.26
C GLU A 284 -8.67 21.21 -11.97
N ILE A 285 -9.94 20.78 -12.03
CA ILE A 285 -10.33 19.61 -12.84
C ILE A 285 -9.98 19.86 -14.31
N GLY A 286 -10.26 21.05 -14.84
CA GLY A 286 -9.87 21.43 -16.22
C GLY A 286 -8.36 21.41 -16.42
N ASN A 287 -7.57 21.92 -15.48
CA ASN A 287 -6.11 21.94 -15.54
C ASN A 287 -5.50 20.54 -15.45
N LEU A 288 -6.05 19.67 -14.60
CA LEU A 288 -5.60 18.29 -14.42
C LEU A 288 -6.10 17.35 -15.54
N GLY A 289 -7.15 17.76 -16.26
CA GLY A 289 -7.76 16.97 -17.34
C GLY A 289 -8.64 15.82 -16.86
N SER A 290 -8.81 15.61 -15.54
CA SER A 290 -9.61 14.52 -14.98
C SER A 290 -10.09 14.85 -13.57
N GLU A 291 -11.39 14.57 -13.30
CA GLU A 291 -11.93 14.67 -11.94
C GLU A 291 -11.34 13.59 -11.01
N GLU A 292 -10.94 12.44 -11.55
CA GLU A 292 -10.25 11.39 -10.78
C GLU A 292 -8.91 11.90 -10.24
N LEU A 293 -8.11 12.57 -11.08
CA LEU A 293 -6.85 13.20 -10.63
C LEU A 293 -7.11 14.28 -9.57
N PHE A 294 -8.15 15.10 -9.76
CA PHE A 294 -8.54 16.06 -8.73
C PHE A 294 -8.89 15.36 -7.41
N ASN A 295 -9.67 14.30 -7.48
CA ASN A 295 -10.10 13.55 -6.30
C ASN A 295 -8.92 12.89 -5.56
N GLN A 296 -7.90 12.46 -6.29
CA GLN A 296 -6.65 11.92 -5.69
C GLN A 296 -5.82 13.05 -5.06
N GLU A 297 -5.50 14.11 -5.81
CA GLU A 297 -4.55 15.12 -5.40
C GLU A 297 -5.13 16.13 -4.38
N TYR A 298 -6.43 16.41 -4.51
CA TYR A 298 -7.14 17.41 -3.70
C TYR A 298 -8.34 16.85 -2.93
N GLY A 299 -9.02 15.84 -3.44
CA GLY A 299 -10.26 15.29 -2.85
C GLY A 299 -10.03 14.30 -1.71
N ASN A 300 -8.79 13.99 -1.33
CA ASN A 300 -8.47 13.00 -0.30
C ASN A 300 -9.07 11.61 -0.56
N GLN A 301 -9.26 11.25 -1.82
CA GLN A 301 -9.79 9.95 -2.19
C GLN A 301 -8.64 8.99 -2.49
N PHE A 302 -8.64 7.85 -1.84
CA PHE A 302 -7.74 6.75 -2.13
C PHE A 302 -8.23 6.04 -3.40
N LEU A 303 -7.99 6.66 -4.54
CA LEU A 303 -8.28 6.06 -5.83
C LEU A 303 -7.13 5.13 -6.21
N SER A 304 -7.44 4.00 -6.82
CA SER A 304 -6.42 3.29 -7.60
C SER A 304 -5.99 4.21 -8.73
N SER A 305 -4.70 4.33 -8.99
CA SER A 305 -4.21 5.17 -10.07
C SER A 305 -4.93 4.77 -11.38
N SER A 306 -5.29 5.73 -12.20
CA SER A 306 -5.86 5.48 -13.54
C SER A 306 -4.97 4.59 -14.43
N SER A 307 -3.73 4.39 -14.01
CA SER A 307 -2.74 3.50 -14.64
C SER A 307 -2.84 2.04 -14.17
N LEU A 308 -3.56 1.71 -13.08
CA LEU A 308 -3.64 0.32 -12.63
C LEU A 308 -4.49 -0.54 -13.58
N LEU A 309 -4.16 -1.82 -13.64
CA LEU A 309 -4.89 -2.78 -14.44
C LEU A 309 -6.37 -2.84 -14.05
N LEU A 310 -6.67 -2.89 -12.77
CA LEU A 310 -8.03 -2.93 -12.24
C LEU A 310 -8.41 -1.59 -11.61
N GLY A 311 -9.65 -1.17 -11.79
CA GLY A 311 -10.17 0.05 -11.20
C GLY A 311 -10.33 -0.05 -9.67
N SER A 312 -10.63 1.09 -9.03
CA SER A 312 -10.76 1.16 -7.58
C SER A 312 -11.86 0.26 -7.02
N ASP A 313 -12.96 0.12 -7.73
CA ASP A 313 -14.11 -0.67 -7.27
C ASP A 313 -13.81 -2.16 -7.36
N GLU A 314 -13.18 -2.62 -8.45
CA GLU A 314 -12.73 -4.00 -8.60
C GLU A 314 -11.68 -4.36 -7.53
N LEU A 315 -10.67 -3.51 -7.34
CA LEU A 315 -9.63 -3.74 -6.32
C LEU A 315 -10.21 -3.76 -4.90
N LYS A 316 -11.16 -2.86 -4.59
CA LYS A 316 -11.86 -2.83 -3.32
C LYS A 316 -12.68 -4.10 -3.09
N LYS A 317 -13.38 -4.57 -4.13
CA LYS A 317 -14.16 -5.81 -4.12
C LYS A 317 -13.24 -7.01 -3.86
N ILE A 318 -12.13 -7.14 -4.60
CA ILE A 318 -11.12 -8.19 -4.44
C ILE A 318 -10.53 -8.15 -3.01
N LYS A 319 -10.12 -6.97 -2.53
CA LYS A 319 -9.55 -6.81 -1.18
C LYS A 319 -10.53 -7.25 -0.08
N ASN A 320 -11.80 -6.88 -0.18
CA ASN A 320 -12.82 -7.24 0.80
C ASN A 320 -13.11 -8.74 0.84
N ASN A 321 -12.97 -9.42 -0.30
CA ASN A 321 -13.21 -10.85 -0.44
C ASN A 321 -11.94 -11.69 -0.31
N GLY A 322 -10.80 -11.05 -0.13
CA GLY A 322 -9.53 -11.71 0.07
C GLY A 322 -9.49 -12.57 1.33
N VAL A 323 -8.82 -13.71 1.24
CA VAL A 323 -8.66 -14.72 2.29
C VAL A 323 -7.18 -14.98 2.52
N GLU A 324 -6.80 -15.23 3.76
CA GLU A 324 -5.44 -15.64 4.09
C GLU A 324 -5.27 -17.11 3.69
N TYR A 325 -4.36 -17.39 2.75
CA TYR A 325 -4.04 -18.74 2.32
C TYR A 325 -3.12 -19.43 3.32
N VAL A 326 -3.32 -20.72 3.50
CA VAL A 326 -2.62 -21.53 4.48
C VAL A 326 -1.84 -22.64 3.80
N TRP A 327 -0.70 -23.01 4.38
CA TRP A 327 0.01 -24.21 3.99
C TRP A 327 -0.79 -25.45 4.39
N LYS A 328 -0.80 -26.47 3.54
CA LYS A 328 -1.41 -27.77 3.81
C LYS A 328 -0.43 -28.88 3.47
N GLU A 329 -0.38 -29.88 4.31
CA GLU A 329 0.37 -31.11 4.03
C GLU A 329 -0.24 -31.85 2.85
N ILE A 330 0.61 -32.33 1.94
CA ILE A 330 0.23 -33.11 0.77
C ILE A 330 1.07 -34.40 0.78
N SER A 331 0.44 -35.54 1.02
CA SER A 331 1.11 -36.80 1.22
C SER A 331 1.98 -37.20 0.04
N ASP A 332 1.54 -36.96 -1.18
CA ASP A 332 2.28 -37.29 -2.41
C ASP A 332 3.54 -36.45 -2.58
N LEU A 333 3.53 -35.16 -2.15
CA LEU A 333 4.70 -34.29 -2.18
C LEU A 333 5.71 -34.62 -1.07
N HIS A 334 5.22 -35.05 0.08
CA HIS A 334 6.08 -35.38 1.22
C HIS A 334 7.00 -36.60 0.97
N ASN A 335 6.54 -37.54 0.17
CA ASN A 335 7.26 -38.76 -0.14
C ASN A 335 8.34 -38.60 -1.23
N GLU A 336 8.34 -37.50 -1.98
CA GLU A 336 9.17 -37.29 -3.19
C GLU A 336 10.38 -36.36 -2.96
N ASP A 337 10.70 -35.97 -1.74
CA ASP A 337 11.81 -35.04 -1.41
C ASP A 337 11.76 -33.73 -2.22
N VAL A 338 10.57 -33.12 -2.29
CA VAL A 338 10.32 -31.86 -2.97
C VAL A 338 9.93 -30.78 -1.93
N ASN A 339 10.61 -29.65 -1.97
CA ASN A 339 10.24 -28.51 -1.11
C ASN A 339 8.99 -27.81 -1.65
N TYR A 340 7.90 -27.85 -0.89
CA TYR A 340 6.62 -27.18 -1.19
C TYR A 340 6.12 -26.27 -0.05
N GLU A 341 7.00 -25.85 0.88
CA GLU A 341 6.65 -24.98 1.99
C GLU A 341 6.02 -23.65 1.53
N ASN A 342 6.37 -23.20 0.33
CA ASN A 342 5.84 -21.99 -0.30
C ASN A 342 4.56 -22.22 -1.14
N LEU A 343 3.98 -23.44 -1.11
CA LEU A 343 2.68 -23.74 -1.71
C LEU A 343 1.58 -23.56 -0.67
N VAL A 344 0.71 -22.57 -0.90
CA VAL A 344 -0.39 -22.25 0.00
C VAL A 344 -1.74 -22.39 -0.70
N TRP A 345 -2.76 -22.74 0.06
CA TRP A 345 -4.08 -23.08 -0.44
C TRP A 345 -5.18 -22.24 0.24
N HIS A 346 -6.26 -22.04 -0.48
CA HIS A 346 -7.47 -21.48 0.11
C HIS A 346 -7.92 -22.37 1.31
N PRO A 347 -8.22 -21.78 2.50
CA PRO A 347 -8.51 -22.56 3.71
C PRO A 347 -9.62 -23.61 3.55
N LYS A 348 -10.64 -23.28 2.74
CA LYS A 348 -11.80 -24.14 2.49
C LYS A 348 -11.59 -25.15 1.36
N PHE A 349 -10.53 -25.05 0.57
CA PHE A 349 -10.27 -25.98 -0.52
C PHE A 349 -9.83 -27.32 0.06
N ASN A 350 -10.56 -28.39 -0.23
CA ASN A 350 -10.21 -29.74 0.19
C ASN A 350 -9.28 -30.39 -0.84
N ILE A 351 -8.00 -30.50 -0.47
CA ILE A 351 -6.96 -31.05 -1.31
C ILE A 351 -7.08 -32.55 -1.48
N ASP A 352 -7.51 -33.29 -0.44
CA ASP A 352 -7.65 -34.74 -0.45
C ASP A 352 -8.71 -35.24 -1.44
N ASN A 353 -9.57 -34.37 -1.90
CA ASN A 353 -10.61 -34.62 -2.90
C ASN A 353 -10.39 -33.79 -4.17
N ALA A 354 -9.19 -33.29 -4.41
CA ALA A 354 -8.91 -32.46 -5.59
C ALA A 354 -9.05 -33.28 -6.89
N ASP A 355 -8.67 -34.56 -6.86
CA ASP A 355 -8.77 -35.51 -7.95
C ASP A 355 -10.16 -36.14 -8.16
N SER A 356 -11.17 -35.72 -7.39
CA SER A 356 -12.53 -36.26 -7.53
C SER A 356 -13.20 -35.82 -8.83
N LEU A 357 -14.13 -36.63 -9.31
CA LEU A 357 -14.94 -36.40 -10.51
C LEU A 357 -15.52 -34.96 -10.52
N GLY A 358 -15.55 -34.31 -11.69
CA GLY A 358 -16.12 -32.99 -11.89
C GLY A 358 -15.24 -31.81 -11.57
N LYS A 359 -14.04 -32.01 -11.09
CA LYS A 359 -13.13 -30.91 -10.81
C LYS A 359 -12.11 -30.75 -11.93
N LYS A 360 -12.06 -29.58 -12.54
CA LYS A 360 -11.09 -29.20 -13.55
C LYS A 360 -10.27 -28.00 -13.06
N PHE A 361 -9.00 -27.96 -13.43
CA PHE A 361 -8.05 -26.96 -12.94
C PHE A 361 -7.28 -26.28 -14.06
N VAL A 362 -6.89 -25.05 -13.82
CA VAL A 362 -5.95 -24.30 -14.66
C VAL A 362 -4.78 -23.89 -13.78
N LEU A 363 -3.58 -24.28 -14.17
CA LEU A 363 -2.33 -23.84 -13.58
C LEU A 363 -1.72 -22.76 -14.46
N SER A 364 -1.59 -21.57 -13.93
CA SER A 364 -0.86 -20.50 -14.61
C SER A 364 0.54 -20.38 -14.03
N VAL A 365 1.55 -20.45 -14.91
CA VAL A 365 2.95 -20.57 -14.55
C VAL A 365 3.75 -19.41 -15.12
N ASP A 366 4.55 -18.78 -14.26
CA ASP A 366 5.58 -17.80 -14.60
C ASP A 366 6.91 -18.21 -13.98
N LEU A 367 7.97 -18.25 -14.80
CA LEU A 367 9.30 -18.71 -14.40
C LEU A 367 10.29 -17.58 -14.29
N SER A 368 10.80 -17.37 -13.10
CA SER A 368 11.85 -16.38 -12.86
C SER A 368 13.18 -16.73 -13.54
N GLY A 369 14.00 -15.71 -13.74
CA GLY A 369 15.38 -15.83 -14.21
C GLY A 369 16.33 -16.64 -13.29
N GLY A 370 15.92 -16.99 -12.05
CA GLY A 370 16.73 -17.75 -11.08
C GLY A 370 17.88 -16.96 -10.45
N VAL A 371 17.88 -15.64 -10.60
CA VAL A 371 18.82 -14.72 -9.94
C VAL A 371 18.04 -13.97 -8.89
N LYS A 372 18.45 -14.02 -7.63
CA LYS A 372 17.84 -13.35 -6.45
C LYS A 372 17.12 -12.02 -6.80
N GLY A 373 15.84 -12.10 -7.14
CA GLY A 373 15.05 -10.93 -7.53
C GLY A 373 13.62 -11.32 -7.86
N ASP A 374 13.40 -12.01 -8.97
CA ASP A 374 12.07 -12.40 -9.45
C ASP A 374 11.67 -13.78 -8.93
N PHE A 375 10.37 -14.04 -8.85
CA PHE A 375 9.83 -15.27 -8.31
C PHE A 375 9.35 -16.22 -9.41
N THR A 376 9.55 -17.52 -9.19
CA THR A 376 8.85 -18.57 -9.92
C THR A 376 7.50 -18.79 -9.25
N VAL A 377 6.42 -18.74 -10.03
CA VAL A 377 5.04 -18.75 -9.52
C VAL A 377 4.21 -19.82 -10.22
N ILE A 378 3.41 -20.56 -9.45
CA ILE A 378 2.23 -21.30 -9.95
C ILE A 378 1.00 -20.71 -9.29
N ASN A 379 0.05 -20.28 -10.10
CA ASN A 379 -1.25 -19.86 -9.61
C ASN A 379 -2.29 -20.89 -10.05
N ILE A 380 -3.00 -21.49 -9.10
CA ILE A 380 -3.90 -22.62 -9.30
C ILE A 380 -5.34 -22.15 -9.23
N PHE A 381 -6.09 -22.40 -10.30
CA PHE A 381 -7.50 -22.09 -10.40
C PHE A 381 -8.34 -23.34 -10.61
N LYS A 382 -9.49 -23.36 -9.94
CA LYS A 382 -10.54 -24.36 -10.17
C LYS A 382 -11.55 -23.78 -11.16
N VAL A 383 -11.92 -24.55 -12.18
CA VAL A 383 -13.05 -24.24 -13.07
C VAL A 383 -14.35 -24.53 -12.33
N THR A 384 -15.30 -23.60 -12.36
CA THR A 384 -16.57 -23.72 -11.62
C THR A 384 -17.69 -22.98 -12.34
N PRO A 385 -18.94 -23.44 -12.28
CA PRO A 385 -20.06 -22.65 -12.77
C PRO A 385 -20.15 -21.33 -11.99
N LEU A 386 -20.61 -20.29 -12.65
CA LEU A 386 -20.88 -19.00 -12.02
C LEU A 386 -22.06 -19.15 -11.04
N PRO A 387 -22.14 -18.35 -9.96
CA PRO A 387 -23.30 -18.33 -9.07
C PRO A 387 -24.61 -18.16 -9.84
N LYS A 388 -25.66 -18.86 -9.44
CA LYS A 388 -27.00 -18.82 -10.08
C LYS A 388 -27.48 -17.37 -10.30
N VAL A 389 -27.23 -16.46 -9.33
CA VAL A 389 -27.58 -15.03 -9.42
C VAL A 389 -26.83 -14.31 -10.55
N ILE A 390 -25.58 -14.69 -10.82
CA ILE A 390 -24.79 -14.13 -11.91
C ILE A 390 -25.27 -14.70 -13.25
N ILE A 391 -25.47 -16.02 -13.35
CA ILE A 391 -26.01 -16.69 -14.54
C ILE A 391 -27.31 -16.03 -14.98
N GLN A 392 -28.22 -15.73 -14.05
CA GLN A 392 -29.48 -15.07 -14.35
C GLN A 392 -29.35 -13.69 -14.98
N LYS A 393 -28.27 -12.97 -14.70
CA LYS A 393 -27.99 -11.61 -15.21
C LYS A 393 -27.28 -11.58 -16.56
N ILE A 394 -26.69 -12.69 -16.98
CA ILE A 394 -25.99 -12.76 -18.27
C ILE A 394 -27.02 -12.63 -19.39
N VAL A 395 -26.86 -11.64 -20.25
CA VAL A 395 -27.74 -11.34 -21.38
C VAL A 395 -27.13 -11.83 -22.71
N GLU A 396 -25.83 -11.70 -22.85
CA GLU A 396 -25.09 -12.11 -24.05
C GLU A 396 -24.23 -13.34 -23.73
N PHE A 397 -24.43 -14.39 -24.47
CA PHE A 397 -23.70 -15.65 -24.34
C PHE A 397 -23.61 -16.35 -25.69
N ASN A 398 -22.53 -17.12 -25.90
CA ASN A 398 -22.30 -17.86 -27.16
C ASN A 398 -22.57 -19.36 -26.96
N ASP A 399 -22.16 -19.89 -25.81
CA ASP A 399 -22.23 -21.30 -25.46
C ASP A 399 -22.20 -21.49 -23.93
N GLU A 400 -22.11 -22.73 -23.46
CA GLU A 400 -22.07 -23.12 -22.05
C GLU A 400 -20.89 -22.48 -21.31
N SER A 401 -19.77 -22.26 -21.99
CA SER A 401 -18.58 -21.67 -21.38
C SER A 401 -18.81 -20.27 -20.82
N SER A 402 -19.80 -19.54 -21.34
CA SER A 402 -20.19 -18.23 -20.87
C SER A 402 -20.70 -18.24 -19.42
N PHE A 403 -21.11 -19.38 -18.91
CA PHE A 403 -21.66 -19.58 -17.55
C PHE A 403 -20.64 -20.13 -16.57
N PHE A 404 -19.37 -20.27 -16.97
CA PHE A 404 -18.29 -20.76 -16.13
C PHE A 404 -17.21 -19.69 -15.89
N GLY A 405 -16.51 -19.86 -14.78
CA GLY A 405 -15.39 -19.01 -14.41
C GLY A 405 -14.29 -19.77 -13.68
N LEU A 406 -13.27 -19.05 -13.26
CA LEU A 406 -12.11 -19.53 -12.55
C LEU A 406 -12.08 -19.00 -11.13
N VAL A 407 -11.89 -19.86 -10.15
CA VAL A 407 -11.71 -19.48 -8.74
C VAL A 407 -10.30 -19.86 -8.30
N GLN A 408 -9.56 -18.89 -7.79
CA GLN A 408 -8.23 -19.11 -7.25
C GLN A 408 -8.29 -20.02 -6.02
N VAL A 409 -7.54 -21.11 -6.00
CA VAL A 409 -7.54 -22.12 -4.93
C VAL A 409 -6.17 -22.39 -4.32
N GLY A 410 -5.07 -22.11 -5.05
CA GLY A 410 -3.71 -22.30 -4.56
C GLY A 410 -2.72 -21.35 -5.20
N VAL A 411 -1.60 -21.08 -4.52
CA VAL A 411 -0.48 -20.29 -5.03
C VAL A 411 0.83 -20.88 -4.51
N TYR A 412 1.78 -21.09 -5.41
CA TYR A 412 3.19 -21.32 -5.09
C TYR A 412 4.02 -20.13 -5.53
N ARG A 413 4.97 -19.69 -4.70
CA ARG A 413 5.86 -18.57 -5.02
C ARG A 413 7.21 -18.72 -4.35
N ASP A 414 8.27 -18.89 -5.16
CA ASP A 414 9.63 -19.10 -4.67
C ASP A 414 10.66 -18.41 -5.58
N ASN A 415 11.69 -17.78 -5.02
CA ASN A 415 12.75 -17.12 -5.78
C ASN A 415 14.10 -17.83 -5.71
N GLU A 416 14.17 -18.97 -5.04
CA GLU A 416 15.39 -19.78 -4.90
C GLU A 416 15.25 -21.18 -5.51
N VAL A 417 14.04 -21.57 -5.95
CA VAL A 417 13.76 -22.89 -6.52
C VAL A 417 14.55 -23.11 -7.81
N LYS A 418 15.20 -24.27 -7.90
CA LYS A 418 15.87 -24.71 -9.14
C LYS A 418 14.85 -25.26 -10.13
N LEU A 419 15.13 -25.12 -11.43
CA LEU A 419 14.22 -25.56 -12.50
C LEU A 419 13.89 -27.07 -12.37
N GLU A 420 14.84 -27.89 -11.93
CA GLU A 420 14.64 -29.35 -11.76
C GLU A 420 13.65 -29.65 -10.63
N ASP A 421 13.81 -28.99 -9.49
CA ASP A 421 12.93 -29.18 -8.33
C ASP A 421 11.53 -28.63 -8.63
N PHE A 422 11.48 -27.50 -9.33
CA PHE A 422 10.21 -26.92 -9.79
C PHE A 422 9.50 -27.82 -10.80
N THR A 423 10.22 -28.42 -11.74
CA THR A 423 9.67 -29.40 -12.71
C THR A 423 9.06 -30.60 -11.98
N LYS A 424 9.77 -31.17 -10.98
CA LYS A 424 9.24 -32.24 -10.14
C LYS A 424 7.96 -31.83 -9.43
N LEU A 425 7.97 -30.66 -8.76
CA LEU A 425 6.80 -30.13 -8.07
C LEU A 425 5.58 -30.00 -9.01
N LEU A 426 5.77 -29.40 -10.19
CA LEU A 426 4.70 -29.24 -11.17
C LEU A 426 4.17 -30.59 -11.67
N LYS A 427 5.04 -31.56 -11.96
CA LYS A 427 4.64 -32.89 -12.36
C LYS A 427 3.81 -33.60 -11.28
N ILE A 428 4.25 -33.55 -10.04
CA ILE A 428 3.54 -34.18 -8.92
C ILE A 428 2.17 -33.50 -8.72
N LEU A 429 2.11 -32.18 -8.76
CA LEU A 429 0.83 -31.45 -8.67
C LEU A 429 -0.14 -31.88 -9.77
N CYS A 430 0.31 -31.96 -11.01
CA CYS A 430 -0.54 -32.37 -12.12
C CYS A 430 -0.96 -33.83 -12.02
N LYS A 431 -0.04 -34.74 -11.68
CA LYS A 431 -0.27 -36.19 -11.77
C LYS A 431 -1.02 -36.75 -10.56
N TYR A 432 -0.57 -36.41 -9.36
CA TYR A 432 -1.06 -37.03 -8.13
C TYR A 432 -2.02 -36.19 -7.33
N VAL A 433 -1.91 -34.86 -7.40
CA VAL A 433 -2.76 -33.97 -6.58
C VAL A 433 -4.03 -33.56 -7.31
N LEU A 434 -3.94 -33.17 -8.59
CA LEU A 434 -5.04 -32.61 -9.34
C LEU A 434 -5.62 -33.57 -10.40
N GLY A 435 -4.85 -34.55 -10.85
CA GLY A 435 -5.20 -35.47 -11.92
C GLY A 435 -4.87 -34.91 -13.32
N LEU A 436 -4.09 -35.69 -14.13
CA LEU A 436 -3.60 -35.24 -15.46
C LEU A 436 -4.73 -34.90 -16.44
N ASP A 437 -5.80 -35.68 -16.44
CA ASP A 437 -6.99 -35.51 -17.30
C ASP A 437 -7.83 -34.29 -16.94
N ARG A 438 -7.45 -33.54 -15.89
CA ARG A 438 -8.23 -32.45 -15.29
C ARG A 438 -7.51 -31.12 -15.25
N VAL A 439 -6.29 -31.08 -15.76
CA VAL A 439 -5.42 -29.91 -15.67
C VAL A 439 -5.15 -29.32 -17.05
N LYS A 440 -5.17 -28.00 -17.13
CA LYS A 440 -4.62 -27.24 -18.27
C LYS A 440 -3.54 -26.30 -17.75
N ILE A 441 -2.40 -26.20 -18.44
CA ILE A 441 -1.26 -25.38 -18.05
C ILE A 441 -1.14 -24.16 -18.97
N ALA A 442 -1.29 -22.97 -18.41
CA ALA A 442 -1.01 -21.70 -19.05
C ALA A 442 0.41 -21.25 -18.68
N LEU A 443 1.36 -21.47 -19.58
CA LEU A 443 2.78 -21.20 -19.35
C LEU A 443 3.23 -19.96 -20.11
N GLU A 444 3.91 -19.02 -19.42
CA GLU A 444 4.66 -17.97 -20.10
C GLU A 444 5.92 -18.58 -20.74
N VAL A 445 6.01 -18.50 -22.08
CA VAL A 445 7.12 -19.06 -22.83
C VAL A 445 8.16 -17.97 -23.10
N ASN A 446 9.10 -17.89 -22.16
CA ASN A 446 10.42 -17.29 -22.34
C ASN A 446 11.45 -18.42 -22.48
N PHE A 447 12.75 -18.11 -22.55
CA PHE A 447 13.81 -19.12 -22.66
C PHE A 447 13.70 -20.27 -21.61
N LYS A 448 13.34 -19.96 -20.36
CA LYS A 448 13.17 -20.97 -19.30
C LYS A 448 11.84 -21.69 -19.39
N GLY A 449 10.79 -21.03 -19.82
CA GLY A 449 9.51 -21.65 -20.08
C GLY A 449 9.59 -22.69 -21.20
N GLU A 450 10.36 -22.44 -22.26
CA GLU A 450 10.64 -23.43 -23.29
C GLU A 450 11.36 -24.66 -22.72
N LEU A 451 12.38 -24.46 -21.88
CA LEU A 451 13.10 -25.57 -21.21
C LEU A 451 12.20 -26.35 -20.25
N LEU A 452 11.31 -25.69 -19.53
CA LEU A 452 10.35 -26.37 -18.66
C LEU A 452 9.39 -27.22 -19.48
N TYR A 453 8.86 -26.68 -20.59
CA TYR A 453 8.00 -27.42 -21.50
C TYR A 453 8.67 -28.68 -22.01
N GLU A 454 9.89 -28.56 -22.55
CA GLU A 454 10.68 -29.71 -23.03
C GLU A 454 10.88 -30.77 -21.94
N LYS A 455 11.30 -30.37 -20.72
CA LYS A 455 11.52 -31.30 -19.60
C LYS A 455 10.24 -32.02 -19.13
N ILE A 456 9.07 -31.42 -19.34
CA ILE A 456 7.81 -32.07 -18.97
C ILE A 456 7.37 -33.04 -20.05
N ILE A 457 7.45 -32.65 -21.32
CA ILE A 457 6.98 -33.44 -22.47
C ILE A 457 7.88 -34.66 -22.74
N ASP A 458 9.15 -34.62 -22.33
CA ASP A 458 10.06 -35.79 -22.39
C ASP A 458 9.63 -36.95 -21.48
N ASP A 459 8.62 -36.77 -20.64
CA ASP A 459 8.06 -37.82 -19.78
C ASP A 459 6.83 -38.44 -20.45
N ASP A 460 6.83 -39.74 -20.68
CA ASP A 460 5.77 -40.49 -21.38
C ASP A 460 4.37 -40.35 -20.76
N ASP A 461 4.30 -39.93 -19.50
CA ASP A 461 3.04 -39.69 -18.78
C ASP A 461 2.44 -38.31 -19.03
N PHE A 462 3.16 -37.40 -19.73
CA PHE A 462 2.71 -36.03 -19.96
C PHE A 462 2.44 -35.74 -21.44
N PHE A 463 1.29 -35.19 -21.72
CA PHE A 463 0.81 -34.95 -23.08
C PHE A 463 0.86 -33.44 -23.42
N GLU A 464 1.12 -33.15 -24.69
CA GLU A 464 1.14 -31.78 -25.21
C GLU A 464 -0.19 -31.02 -24.97
N GLU A 465 -1.31 -31.76 -24.98
CA GLU A 465 -2.66 -31.18 -24.77
C GLU A 465 -2.86 -30.57 -23.39
N LEU A 466 -1.99 -30.89 -22.40
CA LEU A 466 -2.02 -30.22 -21.09
C LEU A 466 -1.70 -28.73 -21.20
N PHE A 467 -0.90 -28.35 -22.18
CA PHE A 467 -0.46 -26.97 -22.34
C PHE A 467 -1.46 -26.14 -23.18
N LEU A 468 -1.56 -24.87 -22.80
CA LEU A 468 -2.26 -23.88 -23.63
C LEU A 468 -1.42 -23.58 -24.88
N PHE A 469 -2.02 -23.72 -26.05
CA PHE A 469 -1.38 -23.40 -27.32
C PHE A 469 -1.86 -22.05 -27.83
N THR A 470 -0.93 -21.16 -28.17
CA THR A 470 -1.24 -19.82 -28.68
C THR A 470 -0.48 -19.51 -29.98
N LYS A 471 -1.00 -18.56 -30.76
CA LYS A 471 -0.24 -17.93 -31.85
C LYS A 471 0.71 -16.91 -31.25
N HIS A 472 2.01 -17.13 -31.35
CA HIS A 472 3.00 -16.19 -30.83
C HIS A 472 3.10 -14.88 -31.66
N SER A 473 2.60 -14.89 -32.89
CA SER A 473 2.43 -13.69 -33.72
C SER A 473 1.22 -13.84 -34.63
N GLU A 474 0.64 -12.73 -35.08
CA GLU A 474 -0.50 -12.72 -36.01
C GLU A 474 -0.16 -13.39 -37.34
N SER A 475 1.11 -13.41 -37.73
CA SER A 475 1.60 -14.04 -38.97
C SER A 475 1.94 -15.55 -38.80
N ALA A 476 1.90 -16.08 -37.61
CA ALA A 476 2.20 -17.49 -37.37
C ALA A 476 1.11 -18.38 -37.94
N ARG A 477 1.50 -19.37 -38.76
CA ARG A 477 0.57 -20.34 -39.39
C ARG A 477 0.18 -21.49 -38.47
N SER A 478 0.99 -21.74 -37.42
CA SER A 478 0.77 -22.83 -36.43
C SER A 478 0.68 -22.28 -35.03
N LEU A 479 -0.05 -22.99 -34.18
CA LEU A 479 -0.05 -22.78 -32.75
C LEU A 479 1.27 -23.26 -32.17
N ARG A 480 1.70 -22.66 -31.07
CA ARG A 480 2.87 -23.08 -30.31
C ARG A 480 2.52 -23.18 -28.84
N PRO A 481 3.20 -24.03 -28.07
CA PRO A 481 2.92 -24.15 -26.63
C PRO A 481 3.22 -22.83 -25.92
N GLY A 482 2.40 -22.53 -24.95
CA GLY A 482 2.56 -21.38 -24.07
C GLY A 482 2.26 -20.03 -24.68
N ILE A 483 2.49 -18.98 -23.91
CA ILE A 483 2.23 -17.60 -24.25
C ILE A 483 3.55 -16.84 -24.31
N LYS A 484 3.84 -16.20 -25.45
CA LYS A 484 5.01 -15.32 -25.61
C LYS A 484 4.57 -13.88 -25.71
N TYR A 485 5.02 -13.07 -24.76
CA TYR A 485 4.64 -11.67 -24.72
C TYR A 485 5.49 -10.78 -25.61
N ASN A 486 4.81 -9.82 -26.25
CA ASN A 486 5.35 -8.57 -26.73
C ASN A 486 4.46 -7.42 -26.19
N GLU A 487 4.88 -6.18 -26.33
CA GLU A 487 4.15 -5.03 -25.76
C GLU A 487 2.68 -5.00 -26.20
N LYS A 488 2.40 -5.29 -27.48
CA LYS A 488 1.05 -5.22 -28.05
C LYS A 488 0.12 -6.33 -27.52
N ASN A 489 0.59 -7.58 -27.51
CA ASN A 489 -0.24 -8.69 -27.03
C ASN A 489 -0.39 -8.68 -25.51
N LYS A 490 0.65 -8.27 -24.73
CA LYS A 490 0.55 -8.10 -23.30
C LYS A 490 -0.57 -7.12 -22.91
N MET A 491 -0.65 -5.97 -23.61
CA MET A 491 -1.72 -5.01 -23.40
C MET A 491 -3.10 -5.63 -23.66
N LYS A 492 -3.27 -6.34 -24.78
CA LYS A 492 -4.52 -7.04 -25.12
C LYS A 492 -4.94 -8.04 -24.03
N TYR A 493 -3.99 -8.85 -23.52
CA TYR A 493 -4.28 -9.81 -22.46
C TYR A 493 -4.63 -9.12 -21.14
N CYS A 494 -3.98 -8.02 -20.80
CA CYS A 494 -4.33 -7.20 -19.63
C CYS A 494 -5.76 -6.63 -19.74
N GLU A 495 -6.17 -6.12 -20.90
CA GLU A 495 -7.52 -5.62 -21.12
C GLU A 495 -8.58 -6.73 -21.02
N LEU A 496 -8.29 -7.91 -21.58
CA LEU A 496 -9.16 -9.08 -21.44
C LEU A 496 -9.26 -9.54 -19.99
N LEU A 497 -8.14 -9.58 -19.24
CA LEU A 497 -8.15 -9.90 -17.82
C LEU A 497 -9.06 -8.94 -17.04
N ARG A 498 -8.95 -7.64 -17.32
CA ARG A 498 -9.83 -6.62 -16.72
C ARG A 498 -11.31 -6.93 -16.97
N SER A 499 -11.67 -7.31 -18.20
CA SER A 499 -13.06 -7.66 -18.55
C SER A 499 -13.52 -8.89 -17.77
N LEU A 500 -12.74 -9.96 -17.79
CA LEU A 500 -13.06 -11.22 -17.10
C LEU A 500 -13.23 -11.05 -15.58
N VAL A 501 -12.44 -10.16 -14.97
CA VAL A 501 -12.58 -9.84 -13.53
C VAL A 501 -13.85 -9.01 -13.28
N ARG A 502 -14.20 -8.07 -14.16
CA ARG A 502 -15.44 -7.28 -14.07
C ARG A 502 -16.69 -8.14 -14.21
N GLU A 503 -16.62 -9.13 -15.08
CA GLU A 503 -17.70 -10.08 -15.33
C GLU A 503 -17.81 -11.19 -14.27
N ASP A 504 -17.01 -11.12 -13.21
CA ASP A 504 -16.89 -12.16 -12.16
C ASP A 504 -16.47 -13.54 -12.70
N ARG A 505 -15.85 -13.60 -13.88
CA ARG A 505 -15.35 -14.85 -14.49
C ARG A 505 -14.01 -15.31 -13.95
N ILE A 506 -13.25 -14.43 -13.33
CA ILE A 506 -12.02 -14.75 -12.59
C ILE A 506 -12.13 -14.21 -11.18
N LEU A 507 -12.21 -15.10 -10.20
CA LEU A 507 -12.28 -14.78 -8.79
C LEU A 507 -10.90 -14.88 -8.16
N ILE A 508 -10.37 -13.73 -7.74
CA ILE A 508 -9.08 -13.57 -7.09
C ILE A 508 -9.33 -13.32 -5.60
N ASN A 509 -8.68 -14.09 -4.73
CA ASN A 509 -8.94 -14.02 -3.29
C ASN A 509 -7.73 -14.25 -2.39
N ASP A 510 -6.53 -14.54 -2.92
CA ASP A 510 -5.32 -14.66 -2.11
C ASP A 510 -4.82 -13.30 -1.61
N LYS A 511 -4.84 -13.11 -0.29
CA LYS A 511 -4.33 -11.90 0.40
C LYS A 511 -2.83 -11.85 0.54
N ARG A 512 -2.17 -12.99 0.46
CA ARG A 512 -0.76 -13.09 0.82
C ARG A 512 0.14 -12.52 -0.27
N TRP A 513 -0.12 -12.84 -1.54
CA TRP A 513 0.74 -12.47 -2.66
C TRP A 513 -0.01 -11.85 -3.84
N THR A 514 -1.14 -12.45 -4.25
CA THR A 514 -1.84 -12.04 -5.48
C THR A 514 -2.47 -10.65 -5.35
N ILE A 515 -3.22 -10.42 -4.29
CA ILE A 515 -3.90 -9.13 -4.07
C ILE A 515 -2.90 -7.98 -3.92
N PRO A 516 -1.81 -8.09 -3.10
CA PRO A 516 -0.81 -7.04 -2.99
C PRO A 516 -0.16 -6.63 -4.32
N GLU A 517 0.17 -7.58 -5.20
CA GLU A 517 0.76 -7.27 -6.50
C GLU A 517 -0.22 -6.57 -7.45
N LEU A 518 -1.51 -6.94 -7.45
CA LEU A 518 -2.53 -6.27 -8.25
C LEU A 518 -2.72 -4.79 -7.88
N PHE A 519 -2.47 -4.41 -6.62
CA PHE A 519 -2.53 -3.02 -6.17
C PHE A 519 -1.38 -2.15 -6.71
N THR A 520 -0.37 -2.76 -7.31
CA THR A 520 0.78 -2.08 -7.90
C THR A 520 0.95 -2.36 -9.39
N PHE A 521 0.16 -3.29 -9.95
CA PHE A 521 0.28 -3.69 -11.35
C PHE A 521 -0.52 -2.77 -12.27
N GLY A 522 0.18 -2.06 -13.15
CA GLY A 522 -0.44 -1.06 -14.01
C GLY A 522 0.48 -0.57 -15.13
N LEU A 523 0.02 0.41 -15.89
CA LEU A 523 0.79 1.04 -16.96
C LEU A 523 1.98 1.81 -16.37
N ASN A 524 3.18 1.48 -16.80
CA ASN A 524 4.39 2.20 -16.47
C ASN A 524 4.56 3.44 -17.38
N THR A 525 5.61 4.22 -17.17
CA THR A 525 5.93 5.42 -17.94
C THR A 525 6.19 5.16 -19.43
N ARG A 526 6.41 3.89 -19.82
CA ARG A 526 6.60 3.46 -21.21
C ARG A 526 5.29 2.99 -21.87
N GLY A 527 4.15 3.02 -21.14
CA GLY A 527 2.85 2.57 -21.63
C GLY A 527 2.70 1.04 -21.65
N THR A 528 3.53 0.29 -20.94
CA THR A 528 3.44 -1.17 -20.79
C THR A 528 2.98 -1.54 -19.39
N TYR A 529 2.22 -2.63 -19.24
CA TYR A 529 1.80 -3.14 -17.93
C TYR A 529 2.96 -3.82 -17.21
N SER A 530 3.23 -3.37 -15.99
CA SER A 530 4.20 -3.96 -15.06
C SER A 530 3.90 -3.52 -13.65
N SER A 531 4.56 -4.09 -12.64
CA SER A 531 4.50 -3.53 -11.30
C SER A 531 5.11 -2.13 -11.28
N GLN A 532 4.42 -1.19 -10.66
CA GLN A 532 4.92 0.16 -10.44
C GLN A 532 5.92 0.19 -9.28
N THR A 533 5.80 -0.76 -8.36
CA THR A 533 6.68 -0.91 -7.19
C THR A 533 6.72 -2.37 -6.76
N GLY A 534 7.90 -2.99 -6.71
CA GLY A 534 8.07 -4.38 -6.29
C GLY A 534 8.00 -5.37 -7.45
N HIS A 535 7.46 -6.55 -7.18
CA HIS A 535 7.37 -7.68 -8.12
C HIS A 535 6.01 -7.74 -8.80
N ASP A 536 5.94 -8.33 -9.98
CA ASP A 536 4.72 -8.58 -10.75
C ASP A 536 4.55 -10.04 -11.21
N ASP A 537 5.37 -10.94 -10.69
CA ASP A 537 5.41 -12.34 -11.11
C ASP A 537 4.06 -13.05 -10.87
N VAL A 538 3.40 -12.80 -9.73
CA VAL A 538 2.06 -13.36 -9.46
C VAL A 538 0.99 -12.69 -10.32
N ALA A 539 1.08 -11.37 -10.53
CA ALA A 539 0.17 -10.65 -11.42
C ALA A 539 0.31 -11.13 -12.88
N MET A 540 1.52 -11.47 -13.32
CA MET A 540 1.75 -12.02 -14.67
C MET A 540 1.08 -13.38 -14.86
N THR A 541 1.01 -14.23 -13.84
CA THR A 541 0.24 -15.47 -13.96
C THR A 541 -1.25 -15.21 -14.20
N LEU A 542 -1.81 -14.12 -13.70
CA LEU A 542 -3.20 -13.74 -14.02
C LEU A 542 -3.34 -13.28 -15.47
N VAL A 543 -2.33 -12.58 -16.01
CA VAL A 543 -2.30 -12.11 -17.40
C VAL A 543 -2.24 -13.28 -18.39
N ASN A 544 -1.78 -14.46 -17.99
CA ASN A 544 -1.80 -15.66 -18.80
C ASN A 544 -3.22 -16.26 -19.00
N LEU A 545 -4.13 -16.07 -18.04
CA LEU A 545 -5.44 -16.71 -18.02
C LEU A 545 -6.35 -16.31 -19.22
N PRO A 546 -6.39 -15.05 -19.69
CA PRO A 546 -7.19 -14.68 -20.86
C PRO A 546 -6.90 -15.50 -22.11
N GLY A 547 -5.69 -16.05 -22.26
CA GLY A 547 -5.34 -16.93 -23.36
C GLY A 547 -6.23 -18.17 -23.44
N LEU A 548 -6.68 -18.66 -22.29
CA LEU A 548 -7.62 -19.78 -22.20
C LEU A 548 -8.99 -19.45 -22.79
N PHE A 549 -9.48 -18.23 -22.59
CA PHE A 549 -10.80 -17.79 -23.04
C PHE A 549 -10.84 -17.34 -24.51
N VAL A 550 -9.69 -17.12 -25.13
CA VAL A 550 -9.60 -16.68 -26.55
C VAL A 550 -9.67 -17.87 -27.52
N GLY A 551 -9.28 -19.06 -27.07
CA GLY A 551 -9.26 -20.28 -27.87
C GLY A 551 -10.45 -21.21 -27.59
N SER A 552 -10.38 -22.43 -28.11
CA SER A 552 -11.33 -23.52 -27.82
C SER A 552 -11.05 -24.26 -26.52
N ASP A 553 -9.90 -23.99 -25.90
CA ASP A 553 -9.44 -24.74 -24.71
C ASP A 553 -10.40 -24.60 -23.52
N PHE A 554 -10.96 -23.40 -23.30
CA PHE A 554 -11.91 -23.19 -22.20
C PHE A 554 -13.21 -23.95 -22.45
N ASN A 555 -13.71 -23.95 -23.68
CA ASN A 555 -14.92 -24.68 -24.04
C ASN A 555 -14.76 -26.19 -23.83
N GLN A 556 -13.58 -26.73 -24.17
CA GLN A 556 -13.28 -28.16 -23.95
C GLN A 556 -13.30 -28.52 -22.45
N ILE A 557 -12.60 -27.73 -21.63
CA ILE A 557 -12.59 -27.94 -20.16
C ILE A 557 -13.99 -27.80 -19.56
N VAL A 558 -14.79 -26.82 -20.05
CA VAL A 558 -16.14 -26.56 -19.58
C VAL A 558 -17.09 -27.68 -19.99
N GLY A 559 -16.99 -28.22 -21.22
CA GLY A 559 -17.84 -29.35 -21.63
C GLY A 559 -17.77 -30.50 -20.67
N ASP A 560 -16.55 -30.92 -20.31
CA ASP A 560 -16.35 -31.97 -19.30
C ASP A 560 -16.89 -31.58 -17.91
N ALA A 561 -16.70 -30.30 -17.50
CA ALA A 561 -17.19 -29.82 -16.21
C ALA A 561 -18.72 -29.68 -16.18
N PHE A 562 -19.34 -29.33 -17.31
CA PHE A 562 -20.78 -29.22 -17.43
C PHE A 562 -21.48 -30.58 -17.28
N ASP A 563 -20.94 -31.63 -17.88
CA ASP A 563 -21.49 -32.99 -17.79
C ASP A 563 -21.55 -33.53 -16.37
N GLU A 564 -20.75 -32.97 -15.49
CA GLU A 564 -20.65 -33.39 -14.09
C GLU A 564 -21.37 -32.45 -13.09
N LEU A 565 -22.07 -31.39 -13.58
CA LEU A 565 -22.86 -30.50 -12.74
C LEU A 565 -24.09 -31.22 -12.15
N ASP A 566 -24.57 -30.70 -11.02
CA ASP A 566 -25.88 -31.08 -10.51
C ASP A 566 -27.01 -30.63 -11.46
N ASN A 567 -28.15 -31.33 -11.38
CA ASN A 567 -29.25 -31.11 -12.30
C ASN A 567 -29.82 -29.68 -12.23
N ASP A 568 -29.82 -29.04 -11.06
CA ASP A 568 -30.31 -27.68 -10.88
C ASP A 568 -29.49 -26.63 -11.65
N TYR A 569 -28.17 -26.81 -11.70
CA TYR A 569 -27.29 -25.92 -12.50
C TYR A 569 -27.41 -26.22 -14.00
N LYS A 570 -27.48 -27.52 -14.38
CA LYS A 570 -27.68 -27.93 -15.77
C LYS A 570 -28.96 -27.35 -16.35
N GLU A 571 -30.10 -27.54 -15.65
CA GLU A 571 -31.37 -26.98 -16.08
C GLU A 571 -31.34 -25.46 -16.21
N LEU A 572 -30.72 -24.76 -15.27
CA LEU A 572 -30.61 -23.31 -15.33
C LEU A 572 -29.85 -22.84 -16.59
N ILE A 573 -28.73 -23.49 -16.88
CA ILE A 573 -27.88 -23.16 -18.04
C ILE A 573 -28.61 -23.52 -19.34
N ILE A 574 -29.19 -24.71 -19.44
CA ILE A 574 -29.94 -25.15 -20.61
C ILE A 574 -31.11 -24.21 -20.92
N ARG A 575 -31.90 -23.83 -19.91
CA ARG A 575 -32.98 -22.84 -20.08
C ARG A 575 -32.49 -21.49 -20.57
N LYS A 576 -31.27 -21.08 -20.18
CA LYS A 576 -30.65 -19.85 -20.69
C LYS A 576 -30.24 -19.99 -22.15
N LEU A 577 -29.68 -21.13 -22.54
CA LEU A 577 -29.24 -21.41 -23.92
C LEU A 577 -30.41 -21.56 -24.90
N GLU A 578 -31.49 -22.19 -24.49
CA GLU A 578 -32.66 -22.42 -25.33
C GLU A 578 -33.53 -21.16 -25.53
N GLY A 579 -33.30 -20.09 -24.73
CA GLY A 579 -34.08 -18.87 -24.76
C GLY A 579 -35.47 -19.03 -24.14
N PRO A 580 -36.29 -17.98 -24.03
CA PRO A 580 -37.62 -18.06 -23.51
C PRO A 580 -38.48 -18.89 -24.49
N SER A 581 -38.88 -20.12 -24.07
CA SER A 581 -39.95 -20.85 -24.74
C SER A 581 -41.19 -19.95 -24.72
N VAL A 582 -41.72 -19.66 -25.90
CA VAL A 582 -43.02 -18.95 -26.05
C VAL A 582 -44.07 -19.77 -25.34
N VAL A 583 -44.69 -19.19 -24.33
CA VAL A 583 -45.81 -19.64 -23.49
C VAL A 583 -45.37 -20.03 -22.06
N GLU A 584 -45.47 -19.04 -21.15
CA GLU A 584 -46.32 -19.21 -19.96
C GLU A 584 -46.44 -17.88 -19.18
N ASN A 585 -47.65 -17.57 -18.80
CA ASN A 585 -48.15 -16.38 -18.12
C ASN A 585 -47.29 -15.90 -16.94
N GLU A 586 -46.98 -14.62 -16.98
CA GLU A 586 -46.62 -13.83 -15.80
C GLU A 586 -47.87 -13.75 -14.89
N ASP A 587 -47.90 -14.53 -13.81
CA ASP A 587 -48.64 -14.24 -12.59
C ASP A 587 -48.43 -15.40 -11.62
N GLN A 588 -47.47 -15.29 -10.75
CA GLN A 588 -47.37 -15.91 -9.41
C GLN A 588 -45.89 -16.10 -9.02
N PHE A 589 -45.34 -15.12 -8.39
CA PHE A 589 -44.26 -15.28 -7.38
C PHE A 589 -43.84 -13.92 -6.78
N PHE A 590 -44.72 -13.27 -6.02
CA PHE A 590 -44.29 -12.26 -5.06
C PHE A 590 -45.03 -12.42 -3.73
N GLY A 591 -44.39 -13.03 -2.78
CA GLY A 591 -44.82 -13.08 -1.41
C GLY A 591 -43.75 -13.63 -0.49
N GLY A 592 -42.97 -12.78 0.12
CA GLY A 592 -42.01 -13.19 1.16
C GLY A 592 -40.99 -12.12 1.52
N ASN A 593 -41.17 -11.50 2.64
CA ASN A 593 -40.39 -10.53 3.42
C ASN A 593 -38.95 -10.20 2.97
N LYS A 594 -38.74 -8.96 2.56
CA LYS A 594 -37.45 -8.34 2.25
C LYS A 594 -36.70 -7.93 3.54
N LYS A 595 -35.63 -8.63 3.89
CA LYS A 595 -34.50 -8.03 4.59
C LYS A 595 -33.54 -7.46 3.54
N LYS A 596 -33.34 -6.15 3.55
CA LYS A 596 -32.33 -5.46 2.71
C LYS A 596 -30.92 -5.90 3.12
N LEU A 597 -30.35 -6.84 2.37
CA LEU A 597 -28.90 -7.04 2.28
C LEU A 597 -28.42 -6.34 0.99
N THR A 598 -27.38 -5.57 1.06
CA THR A 598 -26.81 -4.83 -0.06
C THR A 598 -26.41 -5.80 -1.18
N LYS A 599 -26.84 -5.53 -2.41
CA LYS A 599 -26.78 -6.40 -3.60
C LYS A 599 -25.37 -6.89 -4.01
N GLU A 600 -24.31 -6.31 -3.47
CA GLU A 600 -22.91 -6.61 -3.86
C GLU A 600 -22.26 -7.76 -3.09
N SER A 601 -22.78 -8.13 -1.91
CA SER A 601 -22.18 -9.19 -1.10
C SER A 601 -22.70 -10.60 -1.39
N GLN A 602 -23.76 -10.75 -2.18
CA GLN A 602 -24.41 -12.05 -2.41
C GLN A 602 -23.63 -12.97 -3.36
N GLY A 603 -23.02 -12.44 -4.43
CA GLY A 603 -22.29 -13.27 -5.40
C GLY A 603 -21.08 -13.97 -4.80
N TYR A 604 -20.26 -13.27 -4.02
CA TYR A 604 -19.05 -13.85 -3.41
C TYR A 604 -19.32 -14.85 -2.28
N SER A 605 -20.43 -14.69 -1.54
CA SER A 605 -20.81 -15.67 -0.51
C SER A 605 -21.23 -17.01 -1.12
N GLU A 606 -21.75 -17.01 -2.34
CA GLU A 606 -22.10 -18.24 -3.07
C GLU A 606 -20.86 -18.90 -3.69
N PHE A 607 -19.91 -18.15 -4.23
CA PHE A 607 -18.62 -18.72 -4.66
C PHE A 607 -17.88 -19.44 -3.54
N SER A 608 -17.95 -18.93 -2.32
CA SER A 608 -17.31 -19.58 -1.17
C SER A 608 -17.94 -20.93 -0.79
N LYS A 609 -19.10 -21.27 -1.36
CA LYS A 609 -19.76 -22.58 -1.20
C LYS A 609 -19.37 -23.58 -2.30
N LEU A 610 -18.82 -23.07 -3.43
CA LEU A 610 -18.38 -23.88 -4.56
C LEU A 610 -16.89 -24.33 -4.44
N LEU A 611 -16.17 -23.81 -3.45
CA LEU A 611 -14.83 -24.23 -3.06
C LEU A 611 -14.89 -25.49 -2.22
#